data_e1eafa84e0c41c5e8dbdbcf1694a0a6f
#
_entry.id   e1eafa84e0c41c5e8dbdbcf1694a0a6f
#
_cell.length_a   1.000
_cell.length_b   1.000
_cell.length_c   1.000
_cell.angle_alpha   90.00
_cell.angle_beta   90.00
_cell.angle_gamma   90.00
#
_symmetry.space_group_name_H-M   'P 1'
#
loop_
_entity.id
_entity.type
_entity.pdbx_description
1 polymer ?
#
loop_
_entity_poly.entity_id
_entity_poly.type
_entity_poly.pdbx_seq_one_letter_code
_entity_poly.pdbx_strand_id
1 'polypeptide(L)'
;MKFANRMNQFGEGVFSRLAVMRKNRLAQGKEVYDLSIGAPNIPPTKRIMEVMAEAVMKPANYVYAINDTQQLLEAVAQWYKRRYDVELNPETEICSLLGSQDGLSHIALSILDPGDVMLVPDPCYPIFADGPRIAGAELYYMPLQKENDYVIQLQDIPEEIARKAKFMLVSYPNNPTAAMAPESFYHEVVDFAKKYDIIVLHDNAYSELVFDGQSCGSFLSIPGAMEVGVEFNSLSKTYGLAGARIGFCVGNKEVVGMLKTLKSNMDYGMFLPIQAAAVEALTGNQAVVAETRAAY
;
A
#
# COMPACT_ATOMS: atom_id res chain seq x y z
N MET A 1 -23.85 -5.82 -26.54
CA MET A 1 -23.90 -5.51 -25.08
C MET A 1 -23.31 -4.12 -24.87
N LYS A 2 -23.80 -3.36 -23.90
CA LYS A 2 -23.21 -2.07 -23.50
C LYS A 2 -22.54 -2.26 -22.14
N PHE A 3 -21.27 -1.85 -22.03
CA PHE A 3 -20.49 -1.92 -20.80
C PHE A 3 -20.39 -0.51 -20.16
N ALA A 4 -19.94 -0.45 -18.91
CA ALA A 4 -19.74 0.82 -18.23
C ALA A 4 -18.66 1.66 -18.94
N ASN A 5 -18.94 2.94 -19.20
CA ASN A 5 -18.01 3.84 -19.92
C ASN A 5 -16.65 3.94 -19.24
N ARG A 6 -16.61 3.84 -17.90
CA ARG A 6 -15.36 3.88 -17.12
C ARG A 6 -14.36 2.80 -17.56
N MET A 7 -14.83 1.65 -18.07
CA MET A 7 -13.98 0.57 -18.55
C MET A 7 -13.20 0.91 -19.83
N ASN A 8 -13.63 1.92 -20.59
CA ASN A 8 -12.91 2.37 -21.77
C ASN A 8 -11.54 3.01 -21.46
N GLN A 9 -11.30 3.37 -20.20
CA GLN A 9 -10.03 3.94 -19.72
C GLN A 9 -9.00 2.85 -19.40
N PHE A 10 -9.42 1.58 -19.32
CA PHE A 10 -8.56 0.46 -18.96
C PHE A 10 -8.27 -0.40 -20.18
N GLY A 11 -6.98 -0.61 -20.41
CA GLY A 11 -6.50 -1.59 -21.39
C GLY A 11 -6.03 -2.88 -20.72
N GLU A 12 -5.38 -3.73 -21.50
CA GLU A 12 -4.67 -4.88 -20.95
C GLU A 12 -3.54 -4.41 -20.01
N GLY A 13 -3.52 -4.91 -18.77
CA GLY A 13 -2.53 -4.55 -17.77
C GLY A 13 -1.10 -4.84 -18.26
N VAL A 14 -0.15 -3.97 -17.89
CA VAL A 14 1.26 -4.06 -18.31
C VAL A 14 1.86 -5.44 -17.98
N PHE A 15 1.56 -6.00 -16.82
CA PHE A 15 2.09 -7.31 -16.41
C PHE A 15 1.54 -8.46 -17.26
N SER A 16 0.26 -8.44 -17.65
CA SER A 16 -0.34 -9.42 -18.57
C SER A 16 0.35 -9.37 -19.94
N ARG A 17 0.58 -8.18 -20.46
CA ARG A 17 1.29 -7.96 -21.73
C ARG A 17 2.71 -8.50 -21.68
N LEU A 18 3.45 -8.22 -20.61
CA LEU A 18 4.82 -8.72 -20.40
C LEU A 18 4.84 -10.25 -20.30
N ALA A 19 3.87 -10.87 -19.61
CA ALA A 19 3.74 -12.32 -19.52
C ALA A 19 3.52 -12.96 -20.90
N VAL A 20 2.67 -12.37 -21.75
CA VAL A 20 2.46 -12.82 -23.13
C VAL A 20 3.73 -12.68 -23.95
N MET A 21 4.44 -11.56 -23.86
CA MET A 21 5.72 -11.34 -24.55
C MET A 21 6.78 -12.38 -24.14
N ARG A 22 6.90 -12.66 -22.84
CA ARG A 22 7.79 -13.70 -22.29
C ARG A 22 7.43 -15.07 -22.86
N LYS A 23 6.15 -15.47 -22.81
CA LYS A 23 5.69 -16.76 -23.35
C LYS A 23 6.05 -16.91 -24.82
N ASN A 24 5.83 -15.88 -25.63
CA ASN A 24 6.12 -15.89 -27.06
C ASN A 24 7.62 -16.01 -27.33
N ARG A 25 8.49 -15.40 -26.55
CA ARG A 25 9.95 -15.50 -26.67
C ARG A 25 10.44 -16.91 -26.34
N LEU A 26 9.94 -17.48 -25.23
CA LEU A 26 10.27 -18.86 -24.82
C LEU A 26 9.81 -19.88 -25.89
N ALA A 27 8.63 -19.70 -26.48
CA ALA A 27 8.12 -20.54 -27.57
C ALA A 27 9.00 -20.48 -28.83
N GLN A 28 9.78 -19.43 -29.04
CA GLN A 28 10.77 -19.28 -30.11
C GLN A 28 12.14 -19.91 -29.76
N GLY A 29 12.26 -20.60 -28.62
CA GLY A 29 13.52 -21.16 -28.13
C GLY A 29 14.53 -20.11 -27.65
N LYS A 30 14.08 -18.87 -27.39
CA LYS A 30 14.96 -17.80 -26.91
C LYS A 30 15.04 -17.79 -25.38
N GLU A 31 16.21 -17.54 -24.87
CA GLU A 31 16.42 -17.30 -23.44
C GLU A 31 15.77 -15.98 -23.01
N VAL A 32 15.15 -15.98 -21.82
CA VAL A 32 14.49 -14.80 -21.26
C VAL A 32 14.84 -14.67 -19.78
N TYR A 33 15.43 -13.53 -19.43
CA TYR A 33 15.60 -13.10 -18.05
C TYR A 33 14.40 -12.23 -17.67
N ASP A 34 13.55 -12.74 -16.76
CA ASP A 34 12.31 -12.08 -16.39
C ASP A 34 12.52 -11.14 -15.21
N LEU A 35 12.57 -9.85 -15.50
CA LEU A 35 12.65 -8.75 -14.51
C LEU A 35 11.33 -7.95 -14.46
N SER A 36 10.22 -8.50 -14.94
CA SER A 36 8.96 -7.78 -15.11
C SER A 36 8.16 -7.60 -13.82
N ILE A 37 8.28 -8.54 -12.88
CA ILE A 37 7.51 -8.52 -11.63
C ILE A 37 8.47 -8.53 -10.44
N GLY A 38 8.48 -7.44 -9.67
CA GLY A 38 9.21 -7.33 -8.40
C GLY A 38 8.59 -8.16 -7.28
N ALA A 39 8.41 -9.47 -7.50
CA ALA A 39 7.94 -10.37 -6.46
C ALA A 39 9.10 -10.81 -5.58
N PRO A 40 8.92 -10.87 -4.24
CA PRO A 40 9.93 -11.45 -3.36
C PRO A 40 10.21 -12.91 -3.76
N ASN A 41 11.49 -13.24 -3.90
CA ASN A 41 11.95 -14.62 -4.13
C ASN A 41 12.45 -15.29 -2.84
N ILE A 42 12.41 -14.58 -1.71
CA ILE A 42 12.70 -15.10 -0.40
C ILE A 42 11.36 -15.50 0.25
N PRO A 43 11.17 -16.79 0.59
CA PRO A 43 9.92 -17.26 1.18
C PRO A 43 9.75 -16.76 2.62
N PRO A 44 8.51 -16.80 3.16
CA PRO A 44 8.28 -16.57 4.58
C PRO A 44 9.11 -17.54 5.44
N THR A 45 9.39 -17.17 6.69
CA THR A 45 10.07 -18.09 7.61
C THR A 45 9.27 -19.36 7.81
N LYS A 46 9.97 -20.46 8.15
CA LYS A 46 9.33 -21.74 8.46
C LYS A 46 8.25 -21.58 9.53
N ARG A 47 8.50 -20.76 10.57
CA ARG A 47 7.53 -20.54 11.65
C ARG A 47 6.25 -19.86 11.17
N ILE A 48 6.33 -18.85 10.32
CA ILE A 48 5.15 -18.21 9.73
C ILE A 48 4.33 -19.22 8.92
N MET A 49 4.99 -20.07 8.12
CA MET A 49 4.31 -21.11 7.35
C MET A 49 3.67 -22.19 8.23
N GLU A 50 4.33 -22.61 9.31
CA GLU A 50 3.81 -23.56 10.29
C GLU A 50 2.56 -23.02 10.98
N VAL A 51 2.59 -21.76 11.47
CA VAL A 51 1.42 -21.12 12.10
C VAL A 51 0.24 -21.06 11.13
N MET A 52 0.49 -20.71 9.86
CA MET A 52 -0.56 -20.74 8.84
C MET A 52 -1.13 -22.15 8.65
N ALA A 53 -0.27 -23.15 8.51
CA ALA A 53 -0.68 -24.55 8.32
C ALA A 53 -1.49 -25.07 9.52
N GLU A 54 -1.03 -24.81 10.74
CA GLU A 54 -1.76 -25.16 11.97
C GLU A 54 -3.15 -24.51 12.00
N ALA A 55 -3.24 -23.24 11.58
CA ALA A 55 -4.50 -22.50 11.56
C ALA A 55 -5.45 -23.01 10.45
N VAL A 56 -4.94 -23.41 9.29
CA VAL A 56 -5.72 -24.02 8.20
C VAL A 56 -6.37 -25.33 8.65
N MET A 57 -5.72 -26.10 9.53
CA MET A 57 -6.27 -27.38 10.01
C MET A 57 -7.37 -27.24 11.07
N LYS A 58 -7.68 -26.01 11.50
CA LYS A 58 -8.75 -25.75 12.50
C LYS A 58 -10.09 -25.45 11.81
N PRO A 59 -11.11 -26.33 11.93
CA PRO A 59 -12.43 -26.09 11.31
C PRO A 59 -13.07 -24.76 11.72
N ALA A 60 -12.83 -24.29 12.94
CA ALA A 60 -13.34 -23.00 13.44
C ALA A 60 -12.86 -21.78 12.62
N ASN A 61 -11.80 -21.91 11.83
CA ASN A 61 -11.27 -20.83 10.99
C ASN A 61 -11.96 -20.74 9.61
N TYR A 62 -12.95 -21.61 9.32
CA TYR A 62 -13.70 -21.61 8.05
C TYR A 62 -15.03 -20.87 8.17
N VAL A 63 -15.01 -19.75 8.86
CA VAL A 63 -16.14 -18.84 9.02
C VAL A 63 -15.86 -17.53 8.29
N TYR A 64 -16.90 -16.75 8.00
CA TYR A 64 -16.70 -15.40 7.47
C TYR A 64 -15.95 -14.53 8.48
N ALA A 65 -14.84 -13.98 8.07
CA ALA A 65 -14.11 -12.96 8.83
C ALA A 65 -14.77 -11.60 8.60
N ILE A 66 -15.90 -11.36 9.24
CA ILE A 66 -16.66 -10.08 9.10
C ILE A 66 -15.83 -8.93 9.66
N ASN A 67 -15.07 -9.18 10.73
CA ASN A 67 -14.14 -8.23 11.34
C ASN A 67 -12.74 -8.84 11.40
N ASP A 68 -11.74 -7.98 11.47
CA ASP A 68 -10.37 -8.40 11.80
C ASP A 68 -10.33 -9.00 13.21
N THR A 69 -9.43 -9.99 13.41
CA THR A 69 -9.20 -10.52 14.75
C THR A 69 -8.53 -9.48 15.63
N GLN A 70 -8.90 -9.44 16.92
CA GLN A 70 -8.29 -8.53 17.87
C GLN A 70 -6.75 -8.71 17.93
N GLN A 71 -6.29 -9.97 17.88
CA GLN A 71 -4.86 -10.28 17.86
C GLN A 71 -4.13 -9.65 16.67
N LEU A 72 -4.75 -9.61 15.48
CA LEU A 72 -4.16 -8.97 14.31
C LEU A 72 -4.05 -7.46 14.51
N LEU A 73 -5.14 -6.81 14.94
CA LEU A 73 -5.16 -5.37 15.15
C LEU A 73 -4.12 -4.93 16.20
N GLU A 74 -4.04 -5.65 17.32
CA GLU A 74 -3.04 -5.42 18.36
C GLU A 74 -1.61 -5.66 17.87
N ALA A 75 -1.38 -6.72 17.06
CA ALA A 75 -0.07 -6.99 16.47
C ALA A 75 0.39 -5.85 15.55
N VAL A 76 -0.51 -5.31 14.73
CA VAL A 76 -0.23 -4.15 13.87
C VAL A 76 0.10 -2.91 14.70
N ALA A 77 -0.71 -2.59 15.70
CA ALA A 77 -0.47 -1.43 16.59
C ALA A 77 0.88 -1.54 17.31
N GLN A 78 1.18 -2.71 17.88
CA GLN A 78 2.46 -2.97 18.54
C GLN A 78 3.65 -2.88 17.57
N TRP A 79 3.49 -3.34 16.33
CA TRP A 79 4.53 -3.27 15.31
C TRP A 79 4.83 -1.82 14.94
N TYR A 80 3.79 -0.98 14.70
CA TYR A 80 3.94 0.46 14.43
C TYR A 80 4.58 1.19 15.60
N LYS A 81 4.16 0.90 16.85
CA LYS A 81 4.79 1.48 18.04
C LYS A 81 6.27 1.12 18.14
N ARG A 82 6.61 -0.16 17.98
CA ARG A 82 8.00 -0.63 18.08
C ARG A 82 8.88 -0.11 16.93
N ARG A 83 8.34 -0.05 15.72
CA ARG A 83 9.12 0.24 14.51
C ARG A 83 9.24 1.72 14.23
N TYR A 84 8.22 2.51 14.51
CA TYR A 84 8.12 3.92 14.12
C TYR A 84 7.77 4.85 15.28
N ASP A 85 7.59 4.34 16.49
CA ASP A 85 7.06 5.07 17.65
C ASP A 85 5.68 5.72 17.42
N VAL A 86 4.88 5.13 16.52
CA VAL A 86 3.52 5.57 16.20
C VAL A 86 2.53 4.78 17.06
N GLU A 87 1.71 5.49 17.82
CA GLU A 87 0.60 4.91 18.59
C GLU A 87 -0.66 4.87 17.75
N LEU A 88 -1.27 3.70 17.64
CA LEU A 88 -2.50 3.47 16.89
C LEU A 88 -3.55 2.84 17.79
N ASN A 89 -4.78 3.33 17.69
CA ASN A 89 -5.94 2.65 18.28
C ASN A 89 -6.30 1.44 17.40
N PRO A 90 -6.20 0.20 17.92
CA PRO A 90 -6.47 -1.01 17.14
C PRO A 90 -7.86 -1.04 16.50
N GLU A 91 -8.89 -0.51 17.19
CA GLU A 91 -10.27 -0.62 16.73
C GLU A 91 -10.62 0.41 15.64
N THR A 92 -10.07 1.62 15.73
CA THR A 92 -10.52 2.75 14.92
C THR A 92 -9.52 3.20 13.85
N GLU A 93 -8.22 2.91 14.02
CA GLU A 93 -7.15 3.45 13.18
C GLU A 93 -6.40 2.37 12.37
N ILE A 94 -6.92 1.14 12.34
CA ILE A 94 -6.33 0.01 11.60
C ILE A 94 -7.42 -0.70 10.80
N CYS A 95 -7.15 -0.97 9.52
CA CYS A 95 -7.96 -1.80 8.63
C CYS A 95 -7.07 -2.80 7.91
N SER A 96 -7.32 -4.11 8.01
CA SER A 96 -6.61 -5.09 7.21
C SER A 96 -7.08 -5.10 5.75
N LEU A 97 -6.19 -5.51 4.86
CA LEU A 97 -6.38 -5.44 3.41
C LEU A 97 -5.95 -6.75 2.75
N LEU A 98 -6.62 -7.11 1.66
CA LEU A 98 -6.18 -8.19 0.77
C LEU A 98 -4.95 -7.78 -0.06
N GLY A 99 -3.91 -7.29 0.66
CA GLY A 99 -2.74 -6.58 0.15
C GLY A 99 -3.02 -5.08 -0.01
N SER A 100 -1.99 -4.24 0.03
CA SER A 100 -2.13 -2.78 -0.05
C SER A 100 -2.88 -2.30 -1.30
N GLN A 101 -2.74 -3.03 -2.42
CA GLN A 101 -3.46 -2.71 -3.67
C GLN A 101 -4.99 -2.73 -3.50
N ASP A 102 -5.53 -3.63 -2.71
CA ASP A 102 -6.95 -3.69 -2.35
C ASP A 102 -7.40 -2.37 -1.70
N GLY A 103 -6.73 -1.97 -0.64
CA GLY A 103 -7.05 -0.72 0.05
C GLY A 103 -6.87 0.53 -0.81
N LEU A 104 -5.79 0.59 -1.60
CA LEU A 104 -5.52 1.71 -2.52
C LEU A 104 -6.59 1.88 -3.60
N SER A 105 -7.21 0.79 -4.05
CA SER A 105 -8.34 0.86 -4.98
C SER A 105 -9.65 1.21 -4.29
N HIS A 106 -9.91 0.62 -3.13
CA HIS A 106 -11.17 0.78 -2.41
C HIS A 106 -11.31 2.16 -1.75
N ILE A 107 -10.21 2.71 -1.22
CA ILE A 107 -10.26 4.01 -0.55
C ILE A 107 -10.73 5.13 -1.50
N ALA A 108 -10.35 5.04 -2.76
CA ALA A 108 -10.83 5.98 -3.77
C ALA A 108 -12.36 5.92 -3.92
N LEU A 109 -12.94 4.71 -3.93
CA LEU A 109 -14.39 4.52 -4.02
C LEU A 109 -15.14 4.99 -2.77
N SER A 110 -14.49 5.05 -1.61
CA SER A 110 -15.15 5.44 -0.36
C SER A 110 -15.21 6.95 -0.14
N ILE A 111 -14.39 7.73 -0.86
CA ILE A 111 -14.21 9.17 -0.57
C ILE A 111 -14.33 10.04 -1.82
N LEU A 112 -13.94 9.54 -3.01
CA LEU A 112 -13.99 10.32 -4.24
C LEU A 112 -15.32 10.14 -4.97
N ASP A 113 -15.90 11.26 -5.38
CA ASP A 113 -17.00 11.33 -6.34
C ASP A 113 -16.46 11.58 -7.76
N PRO A 114 -17.24 11.25 -8.81
CA PRO A 114 -16.89 11.60 -10.19
C PRO A 114 -16.62 13.10 -10.37
N GLY A 115 -15.43 13.42 -10.87
CA GLY A 115 -14.97 14.80 -11.09
C GLY A 115 -14.13 15.38 -9.93
N ASP A 116 -14.01 14.68 -8.81
CA ASP A 116 -13.03 15.05 -7.79
C ASP A 116 -11.59 14.88 -8.29
N VAL A 117 -10.67 15.69 -7.80
CA VAL A 117 -9.26 15.65 -8.22
C VAL A 117 -8.42 14.84 -7.24
N MET A 118 -7.55 13.97 -7.78
CA MET A 118 -6.49 13.29 -7.03
C MET A 118 -5.12 13.63 -7.59
N LEU A 119 -4.18 13.99 -6.71
CA LEU A 119 -2.77 14.21 -7.02
C LEU A 119 -2.02 12.87 -7.00
N VAL A 120 -1.41 12.50 -8.13
CA VAL A 120 -0.75 11.20 -8.33
C VAL A 120 0.67 11.42 -8.84
N PRO A 121 1.71 10.75 -8.28
CA PRO A 121 3.07 10.85 -8.81
C PRO A 121 3.19 10.22 -10.20
N ASP A 122 4.09 10.72 -11.04
CA ASP A 122 4.39 10.18 -12.37
C ASP A 122 5.91 10.16 -12.64
N PRO A 123 6.52 8.97 -12.85
CA PRO A 123 5.89 7.64 -12.94
C PRO A 123 5.39 7.07 -11.60
N CYS A 124 4.43 6.15 -11.65
CA CYS A 124 3.88 5.52 -10.47
C CYS A 124 3.48 4.05 -10.67
N TYR A 125 3.27 3.36 -9.57
CA TYR A 125 2.64 2.04 -9.58
C TYR A 125 1.20 2.14 -10.10
N PRO A 126 0.76 1.27 -11.05
CA PRO A 126 -0.50 1.47 -11.79
C PRO A 126 -1.72 1.74 -10.94
N ILE A 127 -1.89 1.07 -9.79
CA ILE A 127 -3.07 1.21 -8.94
C ILE A 127 -3.27 2.63 -8.40
N PHE A 128 -2.19 3.42 -8.30
CA PHE A 128 -2.28 4.81 -7.83
C PHE A 128 -3.11 5.69 -8.76
N ALA A 129 -3.11 5.37 -10.05
CA ALA A 129 -3.93 6.01 -11.07
C ALA A 129 -5.23 5.26 -11.33
N ASP A 130 -5.20 3.93 -11.31
CA ASP A 130 -6.34 3.10 -11.70
C ASP A 130 -7.45 3.10 -10.65
N GLY A 131 -7.10 3.10 -9.35
CA GLY A 131 -8.07 3.20 -8.26
C GLY A 131 -8.99 4.43 -8.40
N PRO A 132 -8.45 5.66 -8.42
CA PRO A 132 -9.26 6.86 -8.58
C PRO A 132 -9.99 6.94 -9.94
N ARG A 133 -9.43 6.41 -11.03
CA ARG A 133 -10.15 6.30 -12.31
C ARG A 133 -11.41 5.44 -12.21
N ILE A 134 -11.37 4.34 -11.44
CA ILE A 134 -12.55 3.50 -11.19
C ILE A 134 -13.62 4.29 -10.45
N ALA A 135 -13.24 5.17 -9.53
CA ALA A 135 -14.15 6.06 -8.83
C ALA A 135 -14.69 7.20 -9.73
N GLY A 136 -14.06 7.45 -10.87
CA GLY A 136 -14.44 8.52 -11.80
C GLY A 136 -13.75 9.85 -11.51
N ALA A 137 -12.70 9.84 -10.69
CA ALA A 137 -11.93 11.04 -10.35
C ALA A 137 -11.04 11.51 -11.53
N GLU A 138 -10.74 12.79 -11.52
CA GLU A 138 -9.76 13.42 -12.38
C GLU A 138 -8.37 13.32 -11.76
N LEU A 139 -7.33 13.04 -12.59
CA LEU A 139 -5.96 12.90 -12.10
C LEU A 139 -5.13 14.11 -12.48
N TYR A 140 -4.46 14.70 -11.50
CA TYR A 140 -3.35 15.59 -11.74
C TYR A 140 -2.03 14.85 -11.44
N TYR A 141 -1.15 14.79 -12.44
CA TYR A 141 0.11 14.10 -12.32
C TYR A 141 1.20 15.02 -11.78
N MET A 142 1.85 14.59 -10.70
CA MET A 142 3.02 15.26 -10.11
C MET A 142 4.28 14.62 -10.68
N PRO A 143 5.05 15.32 -11.55
CA PRO A 143 6.22 14.73 -12.20
C PRO A 143 7.33 14.40 -11.19
N LEU A 144 7.86 13.18 -11.27
CA LEU A 144 9.05 12.75 -10.54
C LEU A 144 10.26 12.88 -11.49
N GLN A 145 11.08 13.90 -11.29
CA GLN A 145 12.20 14.23 -12.15
C GLN A 145 13.54 13.90 -11.49
N LYS A 146 14.50 13.48 -12.30
CA LYS A 146 15.85 13.13 -11.82
C LYS A 146 16.56 14.31 -11.16
N GLU A 147 16.31 15.50 -11.67
CA GLU A 147 16.88 16.78 -11.21
C GLU A 147 16.49 17.09 -9.75
N ASN A 148 15.38 16.51 -9.29
CA ASN A 148 14.85 16.64 -7.94
C ASN A 148 14.93 15.30 -7.17
N ASP A 149 15.85 14.41 -7.53
CA ASP A 149 16.00 13.09 -6.92
C ASP A 149 14.69 12.27 -6.89
N TYR A 150 13.81 12.51 -7.87
CA TYR A 150 12.46 11.94 -7.97
C TYR A 150 11.56 12.24 -6.76
N VAL A 151 11.81 13.34 -6.03
CA VAL A 151 10.94 13.82 -4.95
C VAL A 151 9.91 14.79 -5.53
N ILE A 152 8.65 14.61 -5.13
CA ILE A 152 7.54 15.50 -5.53
C ILE A 152 7.86 16.94 -5.14
N GLN A 153 7.64 17.87 -6.06
CA GLN A 153 7.81 19.30 -5.84
C GLN A 153 6.44 19.94 -5.59
N LEU A 154 6.09 20.16 -4.32
CA LEU A 154 4.77 20.67 -3.93
C LEU A 154 4.48 22.08 -4.47
N GLN A 155 5.51 22.90 -4.61
CA GLN A 155 5.43 24.25 -5.16
C GLN A 155 5.05 24.28 -6.64
N ASP A 156 5.24 23.17 -7.37
CA ASP A 156 4.92 23.08 -8.80
C ASP A 156 3.44 22.70 -9.03
N ILE A 157 2.69 22.39 -7.97
CA ILE A 157 1.27 22.10 -8.06
C ILE A 157 0.50 23.43 -8.15
N PRO A 158 -0.24 23.68 -9.25
CA PRO A 158 -1.02 24.92 -9.37
C PRO A 158 -2.02 25.05 -8.23
N GLU A 159 -2.13 26.25 -7.67
CA GLU A 159 -3.02 26.50 -6.52
C GLU A 159 -4.49 26.13 -6.82
N GLU A 160 -4.94 26.38 -8.05
CA GLU A 160 -6.30 26.02 -8.50
C GLU A 160 -6.55 24.48 -8.49
N ILE A 161 -5.50 23.69 -8.75
CA ILE A 161 -5.55 22.23 -8.67
C ILE A 161 -5.50 21.78 -7.20
N ALA A 162 -4.59 22.34 -6.41
CA ALA A 162 -4.48 22.02 -4.99
C ALA A 162 -5.80 22.27 -4.23
N ARG A 163 -6.52 23.37 -4.56
CA ARG A 163 -7.84 23.69 -3.97
C ARG A 163 -8.96 22.74 -4.37
N LYS A 164 -8.83 21.99 -5.46
CA LYS A 164 -9.81 21.01 -5.94
C LYS A 164 -9.46 19.59 -5.51
N ALA A 165 -8.20 19.36 -5.15
CA ALA A 165 -7.74 18.03 -4.82
C ALA A 165 -8.32 17.55 -3.48
N LYS A 166 -8.85 16.34 -3.46
CA LYS A 166 -9.28 15.66 -2.23
C LYS A 166 -8.23 14.70 -1.71
N PHE A 167 -7.48 14.05 -2.62
CA PHE A 167 -6.42 13.11 -2.28
C PHE A 167 -5.08 13.51 -2.88
N MET A 168 -4.02 13.21 -2.14
CA MET A 168 -2.65 13.22 -2.60
C MET A 168 -2.00 11.89 -2.28
N LEU A 169 -1.45 11.20 -3.29
CA LEU A 169 -0.68 10.00 -3.08
C LEU A 169 0.81 10.32 -3.00
N VAL A 170 1.45 9.79 -1.97
CA VAL A 170 2.90 9.83 -1.72
C VAL A 170 3.39 8.40 -1.56
N SER A 171 4.49 8.05 -2.22
CA SER A 171 5.07 6.70 -2.13
C SER A 171 6.58 6.78 -2.07
N TYR A 172 7.15 6.53 -0.89
CA TYR A 172 8.59 6.47 -0.65
C TYR A 172 8.89 5.44 0.46
N PRO A 173 9.76 4.44 0.21
CA PRO A 173 10.54 4.22 -1.02
C PRO A 173 9.64 4.02 -2.25
N ASN A 174 9.96 4.73 -3.33
CA ASN A 174 9.06 4.83 -4.49
C ASN A 174 9.13 3.60 -5.41
N ASN A 175 8.00 3.20 -5.93
CA ASN A 175 7.88 2.29 -7.06
C ASN A 175 7.36 3.08 -8.28
N PRO A 176 8.15 3.28 -9.39
CA PRO A 176 9.29 2.43 -9.78
C PRO A 176 10.69 3.02 -9.57
N THR A 177 10.85 4.24 -9.07
CA THR A 177 12.14 4.96 -9.11
C THR A 177 13.13 4.54 -8.02
N ALA A 178 12.68 3.82 -6.99
CA ALA A 178 13.41 3.49 -5.76
C ALA A 178 13.86 4.71 -4.94
N ALA A 179 13.39 5.91 -5.28
CA ALA A 179 13.72 7.14 -4.58
C ALA A 179 13.24 7.11 -3.12
N MET A 180 13.96 7.82 -2.28
CA MET A 180 13.63 8.10 -0.88
C MET A 180 13.35 9.61 -0.74
N ALA A 181 12.35 9.97 0.08
CA ALA A 181 12.12 11.36 0.43
C ALA A 181 12.79 11.69 1.79
N PRO A 182 13.37 12.89 1.94
CA PRO A 182 13.86 13.34 3.24
C PRO A 182 12.71 13.62 4.20
N GLU A 183 12.96 13.58 5.50
CA GLU A 183 11.95 13.85 6.53
C GLU A 183 11.31 15.23 6.37
N SER A 184 12.09 16.24 5.97
CA SER A 184 11.58 17.60 5.70
C SER A 184 10.45 17.63 4.69
N PHE A 185 10.50 16.78 3.66
CA PHE A 185 9.45 16.67 2.66
C PHE A 185 8.11 16.25 3.30
N TYR A 186 8.12 15.35 4.25
CA TYR A 186 6.88 14.91 4.91
C TYR A 186 6.27 16.01 5.78
N HIS A 187 7.06 16.87 6.40
CA HIS A 187 6.56 18.07 7.08
C HIS A 187 5.88 19.02 6.08
N GLU A 188 6.50 19.26 4.93
CA GLU A 188 5.90 20.07 3.87
C GLU A 188 4.60 19.46 3.34
N VAL A 189 4.52 18.13 3.20
CA VAL A 189 3.29 17.41 2.82
C VAL A 189 2.18 17.63 3.84
N VAL A 190 2.48 17.55 5.14
CA VAL A 190 1.49 17.80 6.20
C VAL A 190 0.97 19.23 6.14
N ASP A 191 1.86 20.21 5.98
CA ASP A 191 1.49 21.63 5.89
C ASP A 191 0.66 21.91 4.63
N PHE A 192 1.04 21.33 3.50
CA PHE A 192 0.30 21.40 2.24
C PHE A 192 -1.10 20.78 2.37
N ALA A 193 -1.19 19.61 2.97
CA ALA A 193 -2.44 18.90 3.18
C ALA A 193 -3.40 19.70 4.08
N LYS A 194 -2.89 20.27 5.18
CA LYS A 194 -3.68 21.13 6.08
C LYS A 194 -4.14 22.41 5.39
N LYS A 195 -3.28 23.02 4.57
CA LYS A 195 -3.60 24.27 3.85
C LYS A 195 -4.74 24.11 2.86
N TYR A 196 -4.80 22.96 2.17
CA TYR A 196 -5.74 22.73 1.07
C TYR A 196 -6.84 21.71 1.39
N ASP A 197 -6.91 21.22 2.63
CA ASP A 197 -7.86 20.19 3.08
C ASP A 197 -7.77 18.90 2.24
N ILE A 198 -6.55 18.39 2.07
CA ILE A 198 -6.23 17.22 1.26
C ILE A 198 -5.95 16.02 2.19
N ILE A 199 -6.49 14.85 1.86
CA ILE A 199 -6.15 13.59 2.52
C ILE A 199 -4.90 12.99 1.87
N VAL A 200 -3.87 12.71 2.66
CA VAL A 200 -2.64 12.08 2.20
C VAL A 200 -2.75 10.55 2.28
N LEU A 201 -2.47 9.88 1.17
CA LEU A 201 -2.32 8.43 1.08
C LEU A 201 -0.83 8.11 0.93
N HIS A 202 -0.20 7.62 1.98
CA HIS A 202 1.21 7.21 1.93
C HIS A 202 1.35 5.71 1.68
N ASP A 203 1.90 5.29 0.52
CA ASP A 203 2.25 3.89 0.28
C ASP A 203 3.67 3.61 0.76
N ASN A 204 3.78 2.83 1.85
CA ASN A 204 5.01 2.49 2.54
C ASN A 204 5.34 0.99 2.46
N ALA A 205 4.98 0.34 1.36
CA ALA A 205 5.16 -1.10 1.19
C ALA A 205 6.62 -1.57 1.19
N TYR A 206 7.57 -0.66 0.97
CA TYR A 206 9.01 -0.96 0.89
C TYR A 206 9.82 -0.43 2.09
N SER A 207 9.17 -0.02 3.17
CA SER A 207 9.82 0.58 4.34
C SER A 207 10.98 -0.22 4.93
N GLU A 208 10.94 -1.55 4.82
CA GLU A 208 11.97 -2.44 5.34
C GLU A 208 13.05 -2.84 4.31
N LEU A 209 12.85 -2.50 3.02
CA LEU A 209 13.78 -2.79 1.94
C LEU A 209 14.52 -1.53 1.49
N VAL A 210 15.25 -0.94 2.43
CA VAL A 210 16.16 0.19 2.19
C VAL A 210 17.58 -0.24 2.46
N PHE A 211 18.55 0.30 1.71
CA PHE A 211 19.93 -0.18 1.63
C PHE A 211 20.92 0.94 2.00
N ASP A 212 22.21 0.63 1.96
CA ASP A 212 23.31 1.60 2.15
C ASP A 212 23.24 2.36 3.49
N GLY A 213 22.79 1.68 4.55
CA GLY A 213 22.67 2.27 5.90
C GLY A 213 21.54 3.26 6.07
N GLN A 214 20.70 3.44 5.06
CA GLN A 214 19.51 4.28 5.17
C GLN A 214 18.42 3.61 6.01
N SER A 215 17.52 4.43 6.55
CA SER A 215 16.31 3.98 7.25
C SER A 215 15.10 4.68 6.67
N CYS A 216 13.97 3.97 6.63
CA CYS A 216 12.69 4.54 6.28
C CYS A 216 11.84 4.67 7.54
N GLY A 217 11.22 5.84 7.72
CA GLY A 217 10.24 6.11 8.76
C GLY A 217 8.81 5.82 8.29
N SER A 218 7.86 6.17 9.14
CA SER A 218 6.45 6.25 8.80
C SER A 218 6.06 7.72 8.60
N PHE A 219 5.23 8.01 7.59
CA PHE A 219 4.60 9.32 7.45
C PHE A 219 3.84 9.70 8.72
N LEU A 220 3.21 8.72 9.37
CA LEU A 220 2.41 8.95 10.58
C LEU A 220 3.23 9.34 11.82
N SER A 221 4.57 9.18 11.79
CA SER A 221 5.45 9.70 12.85
C SER A 221 5.67 11.21 12.77
N ILE A 222 5.30 11.84 11.66
CA ILE A 222 5.43 13.29 11.47
C ILE A 222 4.30 14.01 12.23
N PRO A 223 4.62 15.05 13.03
CA PRO A 223 3.61 15.81 13.75
C PRO A 223 2.49 16.33 12.83
N GLY A 224 1.25 16.00 13.18
CA GLY A 224 0.07 16.38 12.41
C GLY A 224 -0.31 15.45 11.27
N ALA A 225 0.51 14.45 10.93
CA ALA A 225 0.20 13.51 9.84
C ALA A 225 -1.05 12.65 10.13
N MET A 226 -1.25 12.22 11.37
CA MET A 226 -2.46 11.50 11.82
C MET A 226 -3.76 12.28 11.62
N GLU A 227 -3.67 13.62 11.54
CA GLU A 227 -4.84 14.47 11.29
C GLU A 227 -5.25 14.47 9.79
N VAL A 228 -4.27 14.32 8.90
CA VAL A 228 -4.46 14.55 7.45
C VAL A 228 -4.31 13.30 6.59
N GLY A 229 -3.92 12.14 7.14
CA GLY A 229 -3.62 11.04 6.25
C GLY A 229 -3.64 9.65 6.85
N VAL A 230 -3.43 8.71 5.94
CA VAL A 230 -3.28 7.27 6.22
C VAL A 230 -2.05 6.72 5.54
N GLU A 231 -1.52 5.63 6.10
CA GLU A 231 -0.40 4.88 5.55
C GLU A 231 -0.84 3.47 5.17
N PHE A 232 -0.40 3.02 3.98
CA PHE A 232 -0.55 1.66 3.50
C PHE A 232 0.75 0.90 3.71
N ASN A 233 0.69 -0.24 4.36
CA ASN A 233 1.84 -1.13 4.52
C ASN A 233 1.49 -2.55 4.07
N SER A 234 2.50 -3.36 3.77
CA SER A 234 2.31 -4.69 3.21
C SER A 234 3.31 -5.69 3.77
N LEU A 235 2.84 -6.87 4.13
CA LEU A 235 3.72 -7.97 4.52
C LEU A 235 4.31 -8.72 3.30
N SER A 236 3.91 -8.33 2.08
CA SER A 236 4.38 -8.95 0.84
C SER A 236 5.89 -8.87 0.69
N LYS A 237 6.47 -7.71 0.97
CA LYS A 237 7.88 -7.44 0.71
C LYS A 237 8.75 -7.77 1.92
N THR A 238 8.32 -7.35 3.10
CA THR A 238 9.06 -7.52 4.36
C THR A 238 9.17 -8.97 4.80
N TYR A 239 8.08 -9.75 4.65
CA TYR A 239 8.00 -11.12 5.19
C TYR A 239 7.76 -12.19 4.13
N GLY A 240 7.89 -11.87 2.85
CA GLY A 240 7.69 -12.83 1.75
C GLY A 240 6.25 -13.31 1.56
N LEU A 241 5.25 -12.61 2.13
CA LEU A 241 3.84 -13.00 2.14
C LEU A 241 3.05 -12.47 0.93
N ALA A 242 3.71 -12.24 -0.21
CA ALA A 242 3.05 -11.66 -1.40
C ALA A 242 1.83 -12.49 -1.86
N GLY A 243 1.95 -13.82 -1.85
CA GLY A 243 0.85 -14.73 -2.24
C GLY A 243 -0.27 -14.85 -1.21
N ALA A 244 -0.01 -14.53 0.07
CA ALA A 244 -1.01 -14.56 1.12
C ALA A 244 -1.99 -13.38 1.06
N ARG A 245 -1.64 -12.32 0.30
CA ARG A 245 -2.49 -11.12 0.12
C ARG A 245 -2.82 -10.44 1.43
N ILE A 246 -1.82 -9.92 2.14
CA ILE A 246 -2.04 -9.20 3.38
C ILE A 246 -1.28 -7.87 3.41
N GLY A 247 -1.98 -6.83 3.82
CA GLY A 247 -1.50 -5.48 4.08
C GLY A 247 -2.42 -4.77 5.06
N PHE A 248 -2.14 -3.51 5.30
CA PHE A 248 -2.89 -2.66 6.24
C PHE A 248 -3.04 -1.25 5.69
N CYS A 249 -4.17 -0.61 6.05
CA CYS A 249 -4.34 0.84 6.04
C CYS A 249 -4.43 1.28 7.50
N VAL A 250 -3.60 2.21 7.89
CA VAL A 250 -3.54 2.73 9.27
C VAL A 250 -3.48 4.26 9.27
N GLY A 251 -3.94 4.90 10.33
CA GLY A 251 -3.85 6.36 10.50
C GLY A 251 -5.17 7.01 10.83
N ASN A 252 -5.50 8.12 10.16
CA ASN A 252 -6.69 8.91 10.45
C ASN A 252 -7.96 8.05 10.58
N LYS A 253 -8.60 8.10 11.76
CA LYS A 253 -9.73 7.23 12.12
C LYS A 253 -10.97 7.40 11.22
N GLU A 254 -11.20 8.60 10.70
CA GLU A 254 -12.35 8.88 9.84
C GLU A 254 -12.14 8.25 8.47
N VAL A 255 -10.95 8.42 7.91
CA VAL A 255 -10.55 7.83 6.62
C VAL A 255 -10.54 6.30 6.70
N VAL A 256 -9.94 5.74 7.76
CA VAL A 256 -9.94 4.28 8.02
C VAL A 256 -11.38 3.78 8.22
N GLY A 257 -12.23 4.54 8.92
CA GLY A 257 -13.65 4.22 9.12
C GLY A 257 -14.43 4.14 7.82
N MET A 258 -14.20 5.07 6.88
CA MET A 258 -14.83 5.03 5.56
C MET A 258 -14.39 3.80 4.76
N LEU A 259 -13.10 3.47 4.77
CA LEU A 259 -12.59 2.27 4.12
C LEU A 259 -13.19 0.99 4.72
N LYS A 260 -13.25 0.87 6.05
CA LYS A 260 -13.90 -0.26 6.74
C LYS A 260 -15.38 -0.39 6.34
N THR A 261 -16.10 0.73 6.28
CA THR A 261 -17.50 0.76 5.87
C THR A 261 -17.67 0.24 4.44
N LEU A 262 -16.84 0.70 3.51
CA LEU A 262 -16.88 0.23 2.13
C LEU A 262 -16.58 -1.28 2.06
N LYS A 263 -15.50 -1.74 2.70
CA LYS A 263 -15.09 -3.15 2.69
C LYS A 263 -16.14 -4.07 3.29
N SER A 264 -16.81 -3.66 4.35
CA SER A 264 -17.90 -4.44 4.96
C SER A 264 -19.09 -4.67 4.01
N ASN A 265 -19.23 -3.84 2.98
CA ASN A 265 -20.26 -3.95 1.94
C ASN A 265 -19.77 -4.57 0.62
N MET A 266 -18.47 -4.83 0.48
CA MET A 266 -17.87 -5.36 -0.75
C MET A 266 -17.23 -6.73 -0.60
N ASP A 267 -16.34 -6.93 0.37
CA ASP A 267 -15.47 -8.12 0.40
C ASP A 267 -15.19 -8.72 1.79
N TYR A 268 -15.57 -8.05 2.86
CA TYR A 268 -15.28 -8.47 4.25
C TYR A 268 -13.78 -8.55 4.56
N GLY A 269 -13.42 -9.36 5.56
CA GLY A 269 -12.04 -9.58 5.99
C GLY A 269 -11.38 -10.80 5.34
N MET A 270 -10.08 -10.93 5.57
CA MET A 270 -9.31 -12.02 5.02
C MET A 270 -9.47 -13.32 5.83
N PHE A 271 -9.17 -14.44 5.18
CA PHE A 271 -9.18 -15.79 5.75
C PHE A 271 -8.37 -15.85 7.07
N LEU A 272 -8.98 -16.36 8.13
CA LEU A 272 -8.40 -16.33 9.49
C LEU A 272 -6.99 -16.93 9.60
N PRO A 273 -6.62 -18.03 8.92
CA PRO A 273 -5.25 -18.52 8.89
C PRO A 273 -4.22 -17.53 8.35
N ILE A 274 -4.59 -16.66 7.42
CA ILE A 274 -3.70 -15.59 6.93
C ILE A 274 -3.50 -14.55 8.03
N GLN A 275 -4.56 -14.20 8.76
CA GLN A 275 -4.46 -13.29 9.91
C GLN A 275 -3.51 -13.86 11.00
N ALA A 276 -3.61 -15.16 11.30
CA ALA A 276 -2.71 -15.82 12.25
C ALA A 276 -1.24 -15.78 11.79
N ALA A 277 -0.98 -16.02 10.50
CA ALA A 277 0.36 -15.91 9.94
C ALA A 277 0.91 -14.47 10.01
N ALA A 278 0.04 -13.48 9.82
CA ALA A 278 0.41 -12.07 9.95
C ALA A 278 0.76 -11.68 11.39
N VAL A 279 0.01 -12.19 12.37
CA VAL A 279 0.34 -12.01 13.79
C VAL A 279 1.75 -12.55 14.08
N GLU A 280 2.07 -13.77 13.64
CA GLU A 280 3.42 -14.35 13.79
C GLU A 280 4.48 -13.50 13.09
N ALA A 281 4.21 -13.04 11.86
CA ALA A 281 5.15 -12.18 11.12
C ALA A 281 5.47 -10.88 11.88
N LEU A 282 4.45 -10.24 12.45
CA LEU A 282 4.59 -8.95 13.13
C LEU A 282 5.14 -9.05 14.55
N THR A 283 4.86 -10.15 15.27
CA THR A 283 5.22 -10.31 16.69
C THR A 283 6.38 -11.27 16.94
N GLY A 284 6.68 -12.15 15.98
CA GLY A 284 7.76 -13.13 16.06
C GLY A 284 9.15 -12.52 15.92
N ASN A 285 10.12 -13.36 15.58
CA ASN A 285 11.52 -12.94 15.44
C ASN A 285 11.70 -11.94 14.29
N GLN A 286 12.06 -10.71 14.59
CA GLN A 286 12.27 -9.65 13.61
C GLN A 286 13.67 -9.65 12.97
N ALA A 287 14.60 -10.49 13.41
CA ALA A 287 15.93 -10.61 12.77
C ALA A 287 15.80 -11.02 11.30
N VAL A 288 14.75 -11.76 10.94
CA VAL A 288 14.43 -12.15 9.56
C VAL A 288 14.32 -10.96 8.60
N VAL A 289 13.88 -9.79 9.07
CA VAL A 289 13.76 -8.59 8.24
C VAL A 289 15.15 -8.12 7.80
N ALA A 290 16.10 -8.09 8.75
CA ALA A 290 17.50 -7.75 8.44
C ALA A 290 18.17 -8.80 7.55
N GLU A 291 17.90 -10.09 7.80
CA GLU A 291 18.40 -11.20 6.97
C GLU A 291 17.86 -11.11 5.53
N THR A 292 16.55 -10.87 5.37
CA THR A 292 15.93 -10.67 4.06
C THR A 292 16.53 -9.49 3.32
N ARG A 293 16.69 -8.35 3.99
CA ARG A 293 17.32 -7.16 3.40
C ARG A 293 18.76 -7.42 2.97
N ALA A 294 19.54 -8.17 3.79
CA ALA A 294 20.93 -8.50 3.48
C ALA A 294 21.08 -9.48 2.30
N ALA A 295 20.02 -10.24 2.00
CA ALA A 295 20.01 -11.18 0.87
C ALA A 295 19.67 -10.51 -0.48
N TYR A 296 19.08 -9.32 -0.46
CA TYR A 296 18.86 -8.48 -1.65
C TYR A 296 20.06 -7.58 -1.93
#